data_7ef6be3b647f4e7bdf78a92a4d752b7d
#
_entry.id   7ef6be3b647f4e7bdf78a92a4d752b7d
#
_cell.length_a   1.000
_cell.length_b   1.000
_cell.length_c   1.000
_cell.angle_alpha   90.00
_cell.angle_beta   90.00
_cell.angle_gamma   90.00
#
_symmetry.space_group_name_H-M   'P 1'
#
loop_
_entity.id
_entity.type
_entity.pdbx_description
1 polymer ?
#
loop_
_entity_poly.entity_id
_entity_poly.type
_entity_poly.pdbx_seq_one_letter_code
_entity_poly.pdbx_strand_id
1 'polypeptide(L)'
;MYKRQGLGSLKDNIVDVVYCDSQYDKSYELTKELMKKYPDLKMIAGMNEYSSVGAARAVKAAKAENRIRVVGVDSSQEAVQLMEHGIFQGIVVQKAFKMGYVGVRETVKMLRGEDYKKNINSGCQLVTPDNMYTSEIEKLLFPFNTLKTYGDLTS
;
A
#
# COMPACT_ATOMS: atom_id res chain seq x y z
N MET A 1 -11.79 8.30 6.68
CA MET A 1 -12.27 9.67 6.42
C MET A 1 -11.15 10.63 6.00
N TYR A 2 -9.96 10.56 6.59
CA TYR A 2 -8.83 11.47 6.27
C TYR A 2 -8.19 11.30 4.86
N LYS A 3 -8.27 10.10 4.26
CA LYS A 3 -7.65 9.83 2.95
C LYS A 3 -8.29 10.59 1.78
N ARG A 4 -9.55 11.04 1.90
CA ARG A 4 -10.23 11.85 0.88
C ARG A 4 -9.83 13.33 0.91
N GLN A 5 -9.25 13.83 2.01
CA GLN A 5 -8.89 15.24 2.16
C GLN A 5 -7.71 15.64 1.27
N GLY A 6 -6.83 14.69 0.92
CA GLY A 6 -5.70 14.92 0.03
C GLY A 6 -6.06 15.07 -1.46
N LEU A 7 -7.30 14.78 -1.85
CA LEU A 7 -7.70 14.76 -3.26
C LEU A 7 -8.06 16.16 -3.82
N GLY A 8 -8.27 17.17 -2.94
CA GLY A 8 -8.55 18.54 -3.38
C GLY A 8 -9.70 18.60 -4.42
N SER A 9 -9.44 19.21 -5.56
CA SER A 9 -10.37 19.32 -6.70
C SER A 9 -10.67 17.97 -7.38
N LEU A 10 -9.88 16.93 -7.16
CA LEU A 10 -10.12 15.60 -7.74
C LEU A 10 -11.28 14.85 -7.07
N LYS A 11 -11.86 15.37 -6.00
CA LYS A 11 -13.01 14.75 -5.32
C LYS A 11 -14.20 14.51 -6.25
N ASP A 12 -14.42 15.44 -7.16
CA ASP A 12 -15.55 15.39 -8.10
C ASP A 12 -15.36 14.30 -9.17
N ASN A 13 -14.14 13.77 -9.31
CA ASN A 13 -13.83 12.69 -10.23
C ASN A 13 -14.02 11.29 -9.61
N ILE A 14 -14.40 11.21 -8.32
CA ILE A 14 -14.68 9.94 -7.65
C ILE A 14 -16.08 9.50 -8.03
N VAL A 15 -16.17 8.50 -8.91
CA VAL A 15 -17.45 7.99 -9.41
C VAL A 15 -18.10 7.01 -8.44
N ASP A 16 -17.33 6.30 -7.61
CA ASP A 16 -17.86 5.34 -6.63
C ASP A 16 -16.87 5.06 -5.50
N VAL A 17 -17.38 4.52 -4.39
CA VAL A 17 -16.58 4.03 -3.26
C VAL A 17 -17.22 2.77 -2.71
N VAL A 18 -16.47 1.67 -2.74
CA VAL A 18 -16.93 0.36 -2.27
C VAL A 18 -16.07 -0.16 -1.12
N TYR A 19 -16.60 -1.08 -0.34
CA TYR A 19 -15.95 -1.65 0.83
C TYR A 19 -15.79 -3.16 0.68
N CYS A 20 -14.55 -3.64 0.69
CA CYS A 20 -14.22 -5.06 0.54
C CYS A 20 -13.95 -5.77 1.87
N ASP A 21 -14.13 -5.11 3.02
CA ASP A 21 -13.95 -5.65 4.37
C ASP A 21 -12.58 -6.36 4.57
N SER A 22 -11.54 -5.81 3.95
CA SER A 22 -10.17 -6.38 3.92
C SER A 22 -10.13 -7.83 3.42
N GLN A 23 -10.86 -8.12 2.34
CA GLN A 23 -10.88 -9.43 1.68
C GLN A 23 -10.45 -9.28 0.22
N TYR A 24 -9.46 -10.06 -0.22
CA TYR A 24 -8.95 -10.05 -1.58
C TYR A 24 -10.02 -10.40 -2.63
N ASP A 25 -10.75 -11.49 -2.41
CA ASP A 25 -11.75 -11.98 -3.35
C ASP A 25 -12.93 -11.02 -3.48
N LYS A 26 -13.37 -10.42 -2.36
CA LYS A 26 -14.41 -9.40 -2.38
C LYS A 26 -13.96 -8.14 -3.13
N SER A 27 -12.71 -7.71 -2.94
CA SER A 27 -12.13 -6.61 -3.70
C SER A 27 -12.07 -6.91 -5.20
N TYR A 28 -11.68 -8.13 -5.55
CA TYR A 28 -11.63 -8.59 -6.93
C TYR A 28 -13.01 -8.53 -7.59
N GLU A 29 -14.05 -9.10 -6.97
CA GLU A 29 -15.40 -9.11 -7.53
C GLU A 29 -16.01 -7.70 -7.61
N LEU A 30 -15.88 -6.89 -6.56
CA LEU A 30 -16.33 -5.48 -6.58
C LEU A 30 -15.64 -4.68 -7.69
N THR A 31 -14.36 -4.93 -7.95
CA THR A 31 -13.64 -4.27 -9.03
C THR A 31 -14.17 -4.67 -10.40
N LYS A 32 -14.52 -5.94 -10.60
CA LYS A 32 -15.17 -6.39 -11.84
C LYS A 32 -16.53 -5.70 -12.05
N GLU A 33 -17.30 -5.56 -11.00
CA GLU A 33 -18.58 -4.85 -11.04
C GLU A 33 -18.39 -3.36 -11.39
N LEU A 34 -17.41 -2.69 -10.77
CA LEU A 34 -17.07 -1.31 -11.09
C LEU A 34 -16.64 -1.12 -12.54
N MET A 35 -15.82 -2.02 -13.08
CA MET A 35 -15.40 -1.98 -14.49
C MET A 35 -16.57 -2.15 -15.46
N LYS A 36 -17.59 -2.94 -15.09
CA LYS A 36 -18.84 -3.09 -15.87
C LYS A 36 -19.72 -1.85 -15.76
N LYS A 37 -19.88 -1.33 -14.56
CA LYS A 37 -20.75 -0.18 -14.24
C LYS A 37 -20.23 1.12 -14.84
N TYR A 38 -18.90 1.26 -14.91
CA TYR A 38 -18.22 2.45 -15.39
C TYR A 38 -17.22 2.11 -16.51
N PRO A 39 -17.69 1.97 -17.78
CA PRO A 39 -16.83 1.62 -18.91
C PRO A 39 -15.65 2.58 -19.12
N ASP A 40 -15.84 3.85 -18.75
CA ASP A 40 -14.82 4.91 -18.86
C ASP A 40 -13.93 5.05 -17.63
N LEU A 41 -14.01 4.11 -16.68
CA LEU A 41 -13.18 4.13 -15.49
C LEU A 41 -11.68 4.21 -15.84
N LYS A 42 -10.97 5.19 -15.29
CA LYS A 42 -9.55 5.44 -15.59
C LYS A 42 -8.61 5.03 -14.46
N MET A 43 -9.08 5.04 -13.22
CA MET A 43 -8.25 4.75 -12.07
C MET A 43 -9.02 4.03 -10.97
N ILE A 44 -8.33 3.13 -10.28
CA ILE A 44 -8.79 2.48 -9.05
C ILE A 44 -7.73 2.73 -7.97
N ALA A 45 -8.18 3.14 -6.79
CA ALA A 45 -7.32 3.35 -5.64
C ALA A 45 -7.70 2.38 -4.51
N GLY A 46 -6.83 1.44 -4.19
CA GLY A 46 -6.93 0.58 -3.01
C GLY A 46 -6.40 1.30 -1.77
N MET A 47 -7.10 1.16 -0.63
CA MET A 47 -6.78 1.90 0.60
C MET A 47 -6.08 1.04 1.66
N ASN A 48 -5.83 -0.23 1.40
CA ASN A 48 -4.99 -1.16 2.14
C ASN A 48 -4.51 -2.27 1.20
N GLU A 49 -3.68 -3.19 1.67
CA GLU A 49 -3.15 -4.31 0.88
C GLU A 49 -4.27 -5.11 0.19
N TYR A 50 -5.29 -5.52 0.94
CA TYR A 50 -6.37 -6.39 0.43
C TYR A 50 -7.16 -5.73 -0.70
N SER A 51 -7.55 -4.47 -0.52
CA SER A 51 -8.26 -3.71 -1.55
C SER A 51 -7.38 -3.42 -2.77
N SER A 52 -6.10 -3.16 -2.55
CA SER A 52 -5.14 -2.86 -3.61
C SER A 52 -4.87 -4.08 -4.49
N VAL A 53 -4.49 -5.20 -3.86
CA VAL A 53 -4.14 -6.45 -4.57
C VAL A 53 -5.35 -7.06 -5.26
N GLY A 54 -6.52 -7.11 -4.58
CA GLY A 54 -7.74 -7.63 -5.18
C GLY A 54 -8.16 -6.84 -6.43
N ALA A 55 -8.09 -5.51 -6.36
CA ALA A 55 -8.36 -4.64 -7.51
C ALA A 55 -7.34 -4.87 -8.65
N ALA A 56 -6.06 -4.96 -8.33
CA ALA A 56 -5.01 -5.20 -9.31
C ALA A 56 -5.17 -6.56 -10.01
N ARG A 57 -5.54 -7.61 -9.28
CA ARG A 57 -5.87 -8.94 -9.84
C ARG A 57 -7.01 -8.84 -10.86
N ALA A 58 -8.07 -8.10 -10.54
CA ALA A 58 -9.22 -7.94 -11.44
C ALA A 58 -8.86 -7.18 -12.72
N VAL A 59 -8.08 -6.10 -12.61
CA VAL A 59 -7.57 -5.34 -13.76
C VAL A 59 -6.68 -6.21 -14.65
N LYS A 60 -5.75 -6.99 -14.04
CA LYS A 60 -4.89 -7.94 -14.76
C LYS A 60 -5.70 -9.02 -15.47
N ALA A 61 -6.67 -9.63 -14.79
CA ALA A 61 -7.54 -10.68 -15.37
C ALA A 61 -8.36 -10.15 -16.55
N ALA A 62 -8.78 -8.90 -16.49
CA ALA A 62 -9.53 -8.24 -17.57
C ALA A 62 -8.61 -7.70 -18.69
N LYS A 63 -7.28 -7.83 -18.58
CA LYS A 63 -6.27 -7.23 -19.48
C LYS A 63 -6.53 -5.74 -19.70
N ALA A 64 -6.88 -5.03 -18.61
CA ALA A 64 -7.31 -3.63 -18.65
C ALA A 64 -6.23 -2.66 -18.17
N GLU A 65 -5.00 -3.10 -17.92
CA GLU A 65 -3.87 -2.32 -17.38
C GLU A 65 -3.48 -1.12 -18.26
N ASN A 66 -3.69 -1.21 -19.54
CA ASN A 66 -3.46 -0.08 -20.46
C ASN A 66 -4.56 1.00 -20.39
N ARG A 67 -5.72 0.67 -19.83
CA ARG A 67 -6.89 1.55 -19.74
C ARG A 67 -7.15 2.05 -18.32
N ILE A 68 -6.94 1.20 -17.32
CA ILE A 68 -7.25 1.47 -15.92
C ILE A 68 -5.95 1.47 -15.11
N ARG A 69 -5.62 2.60 -14.52
CA ARG A 69 -4.48 2.75 -13.61
C ARG A 69 -4.85 2.26 -12.22
N VAL A 70 -3.96 1.49 -11.59
CA VAL A 70 -4.16 1.03 -10.21
C VAL A 70 -3.10 1.66 -9.32
N VAL A 71 -3.55 2.27 -8.23
CA VAL A 71 -2.69 2.77 -7.15
C VAL A 71 -3.11 2.11 -5.83
N GLY A 72 -2.16 1.88 -4.95
CA GLY A 72 -2.42 1.12 -3.74
C GLY A 72 -1.78 1.69 -2.49
N VAL A 73 -2.10 1.06 -1.37
CA VAL A 73 -1.51 1.30 -0.06
C VAL A 73 -1.09 -0.04 0.52
N ASP A 74 0.02 -0.06 1.24
CA ASP A 74 0.73 -1.19 1.80
C ASP A 74 1.38 -2.10 0.72
N SER A 75 2.41 -2.83 1.11
CA SER A 75 3.15 -3.72 0.22
C SER A 75 3.07 -5.16 0.69
N SER A 76 3.01 -6.07 -0.29
CA SER A 76 3.22 -7.50 -0.12
C SER A 76 4.07 -8.01 -1.26
N GLN A 77 4.54 -9.23 -1.17
CA GLN A 77 5.29 -9.85 -2.26
C GLN A 77 4.49 -9.85 -3.57
N GLU A 78 3.19 -10.13 -3.49
CA GLU A 78 2.31 -10.10 -4.66
C GLU A 78 2.11 -8.68 -5.22
N ALA A 79 2.00 -7.67 -4.34
CA ALA A 79 1.89 -6.28 -4.79
C ALA A 79 3.15 -5.84 -5.56
N VAL A 80 4.34 -6.27 -5.10
CA VAL A 80 5.60 -6.04 -5.81
C VAL A 80 5.58 -6.72 -7.18
N GLN A 81 5.21 -8.00 -7.26
CA GLN A 81 5.10 -8.72 -8.53
C GLN A 81 4.11 -8.07 -9.50
N LEU A 82 2.96 -7.61 -9.01
CA LEU A 82 1.98 -6.90 -9.82
C LEU A 82 2.51 -5.54 -10.32
N MET A 83 3.37 -4.88 -9.56
CA MET A 83 4.06 -3.66 -9.99
C MET A 83 5.09 -3.95 -11.07
N GLU A 84 5.89 -5.01 -10.93
CA GLU A 84 6.84 -5.50 -11.96
C GLU A 84 6.14 -5.80 -13.29
N HIS A 85 4.90 -6.30 -13.23
CA HIS A 85 4.08 -6.55 -14.41
C HIS A 85 3.31 -5.31 -14.92
N GLY A 86 3.60 -4.13 -14.39
CA GLY A 86 3.00 -2.86 -14.83
C GLY A 86 1.54 -2.66 -14.44
N ILE A 87 0.97 -3.49 -13.53
CA ILE A 87 -0.41 -3.36 -13.08
C ILE A 87 -0.55 -2.19 -12.10
N PHE A 88 0.36 -2.06 -11.12
CA PHE A 88 0.41 -0.89 -10.25
C PHE A 88 1.26 0.22 -10.86
N GLN A 89 0.75 1.45 -10.85
CA GLN A 89 1.50 2.67 -11.15
C GLN A 89 2.19 3.25 -9.93
N GLY A 90 1.72 2.90 -8.74
CA GLY A 90 2.33 3.32 -7.49
C GLY A 90 1.65 2.71 -6.27
N ILE A 91 2.44 2.51 -5.24
CA ILE A 91 1.98 2.01 -3.94
C ILE A 91 2.56 2.90 -2.85
N VAL A 92 1.71 3.37 -1.93
CA VAL A 92 2.17 4.08 -0.73
C VAL A 92 2.49 3.05 0.34
N VAL A 93 3.77 2.92 0.68
CA VAL A 93 4.26 1.98 1.68
C VAL A 93 4.53 2.69 3.00
N GLN A 94 3.96 2.19 4.08
CA GLN A 94 4.15 2.70 5.42
C GLN A 94 5.48 2.18 6.01
N LYS A 95 6.16 2.99 6.83
CA LYS A 95 7.40 2.58 7.53
C LYS A 95 7.05 1.73 8.76
N ALA A 96 6.56 0.51 8.54
CA ALA A 96 5.99 -0.38 9.56
C ALA A 96 6.97 -0.67 10.71
N PHE A 97 8.26 -0.92 10.41
CA PHE A 97 9.28 -1.10 11.44
C PHE A 97 9.39 0.13 12.37
N LYS A 98 9.42 1.33 11.78
CA LYS A 98 9.46 2.57 12.56
C LYS A 98 8.19 2.75 13.40
N MET A 99 7.03 2.38 12.86
CA MET A 99 5.75 2.45 13.59
C MET A 99 5.80 1.57 14.84
N GLY A 100 6.20 0.30 14.71
CA GLY A 100 6.33 -0.62 15.83
C GLY A 100 7.37 -0.16 16.84
N TYR A 101 8.58 0.19 16.40
CA TYR A 101 9.65 0.66 17.26
C TYR A 101 9.26 1.90 18.10
N VAL A 102 8.70 2.90 17.43
CA VAL A 102 8.30 4.16 18.09
C VAL A 102 7.13 3.90 19.04
N GLY A 103 6.15 3.08 18.63
CA GLY A 103 5.01 2.72 19.47
C GLY A 103 5.47 2.07 20.79
N VAL A 104 6.31 1.06 20.73
CA VAL A 104 6.87 0.40 21.92
C VAL A 104 7.68 1.37 22.77
N ARG A 105 8.57 2.15 22.17
CA ARG A 105 9.41 3.12 22.87
C ARG A 105 8.60 4.13 23.67
N GLU A 106 7.60 4.74 23.04
CA GLU A 106 6.77 5.76 23.70
C GLU A 106 5.86 5.14 24.78
N THR A 107 5.39 3.89 24.57
CA THR A 107 4.66 3.15 25.60
C THR A 107 5.52 2.87 26.84
N VAL A 108 6.78 2.46 26.65
CA VAL A 108 7.71 2.25 27.78
C VAL A 108 7.96 3.54 28.55
N LYS A 109 8.15 4.66 27.86
CA LYS A 109 8.27 5.97 28.52
C LYS A 109 7.03 6.31 29.34
N MET A 110 5.85 6.14 28.76
CA MET A 110 4.58 6.38 29.46
C MET A 110 4.47 5.53 30.75
N LEU A 111 4.82 4.24 30.69
CA LEU A 111 4.78 3.33 31.85
C LEU A 111 5.79 3.70 32.94
N ARG A 112 6.92 4.36 32.56
CA ARG A 112 7.95 4.86 33.51
C ARG A 112 7.64 6.25 34.07
N GLY A 113 6.53 6.87 33.64
CA GLY A 113 6.22 8.26 34.03
C GLY A 113 7.12 9.30 33.37
N GLU A 114 7.84 8.95 32.31
CA GLU A 114 8.68 9.84 31.52
C GLU A 114 7.83 10.61 30.48
N ASP A 115 8.36 11.72 29.98
CA ASP A 115 7.75 12.47 28.89
C ASP A 115 7.67 11.62 27.62
N TYR A 116 6.49 11.51 27.02
CA TYR A 116 6.23 10.74 25.81
C TYR A 116 5.42 11.51 24.78
N LYS A 117 5.59 11.14 23.51
CA LYS A 117 4.84 11.75 22.40
C LYS A 117 3.58 10.94 22.09
N LYS A 118 2.40 11.56 22.21
CA LYS A 118 1.11 10.94 21.90
C LYS A 118 0.88 10.73 20.39
N ASN A 119 1.40 11.65 19.58
CA ASN A 119 1.22 11.63 18.13
C ASN A 119 2.58 11.73 17.44
N ILE A 120 2.91 10.72 16.65
CA ILE A 120 4.15 10.65 15.89
C ILE A 120 3.86 10.26 14.45
N ASN A 121 4.30 11.08 13.52
CA ASN A 121 4.28 10.71 12.11
C ASN A 121 5.45 9.77 11.80
N SER A 122 5.16 8.51 11.53
CA SER A 122 6.16 7.52 11.12
C SER A 122 6.63 7.72 9.68
N GLY A 123 5.86 8.44 8.88
CA GLY A 123 6.11 8.65 7.47
C GLY A 123 5.64 7.47 6.59
N CYS A 124 5.57 7.74 5.31
CA CYS A 124 5.33 6.75 4.26
C CYS A 124 6.23 7.08 3.07
N GLN A 125 6.33 6.14 2.13
CA GLN A 125 7.12 6.28 0.92
C GLN A 125 6.25 5.90 -0.28
N LEU A 126 6.29 6.71 -1.34
CA LEU A 126 5.71 6.33 -2.63
C LEU A 126 6.69 5.43 -3.36
N VAL A 127 6.25 4.23 -3.68
CA VAL A 127 6.98 3.25 -4.48
C VAL A 127 6.33 3.20 -5.86
N THR A 128 7.16 3.26 -6.88
CA THR A 128 6.76 3.21 -8.30
C THR A 128 7.67 2.22 -9.03
N PRO A 129 7.34 1.78 -10.25
CA PRO A 129 8.23 0.94 -11.06
C PRO A 129 9.64 1.54 -11.21
N ASP A 130 9.77 2.87 -11.26
CA ASP A 130 11.05 3.54 -11.48
C ASP A 130 11.96 3.51 -10.25
N ASN A 131 11.42 3.44 -9.03
CA ASN A 131 12.21 3.52 -7.81
C ASN A 131 12.22 2.23 -6.96
N MET A 132 11.43 1.22 -7.30
CA MET A 132 11.25 0.03 -6.48
C MET A 132 12.53 -0.77 -6.21
N TYR A 133 13.53 -0.66 -7.08
CA TYR A 133 14.83 -1.33 -6.96
C TYR A 133 15.94 -0.45 -6.38
N THR A 134 15.61 0.74 -5.89
CA THR A 134 16.61 1.52 -5.15
C THR A 134 16.87 0.89 -3.79
N SER A 135 18.11 0.93 -3.30
CA SER A 135 18.51 0.28 -2.04
C SER A 135 17.68 0.75 -0.82
N GLU A 136 17.19 1.97 -0.83
CA GLU A 136 16.31 2.48 0.23
C GLU A 136 14.93 1.81 0.17
N ILE A 137 14.36 1.70 -1.03
CA ILE A 137 13.03 1.12 -1.23
C ILE A 137 13.06 -0.39 -1.05
N GLU A 138 14.09 -1.08 -1.52
CA GLU A 138 14.26 -2.53 -1.28
C GLU A 138 14.23 -2.88 0.21
N LYS A 139 14.93 -2.13 1.05
CA LYS A 139 14.90 -2.30 2.52
C LYS A 139 13.52 -2.05 3.12
N LEU A 140 12.72 -1.20 2.50
CA LEU A 140 11.36 -0.93 2.93
C LEU A 140 10.39 -2.05 2.51
N LEU A 141 10.53 -2.55 1.28
CA LEU A 141 9.70 -3.61 0.72
C LEU A 141 10.01 -4.99 1.33
N PHE A 142 11.29 -5.25 1.63
CA PHE A 142 11.78 -6.53 2.11
C PHE A 142 12.60 -6.38 3.41
N PRO A 143 11.99 -5.91 4.50
CA PRO A 143 12.72 -5.58 5.74
C PRO A 143 13.41 -6.79 6.38
N PHE A 144 13.01 -8.02 6.04
CA PHE A 144 13.57 -9.25 6.58
C PHE A 144 14.61 -9.93 5.67
N ASN A 145 14.80 -9.48 4.43
CA ASN A 145 15.86 -10.03 3.58
C ASN A 145 17.28 -9.63 4.06
N THR A 146 17.37 -8.59 4.88
CA THR A 146 18.63 -8.20 5.54
C THR A 146 18.99 -9.10 6.72
N LEU A 147 18.10 -9.99 7.19
CA LEU A 147 18.40 -10.93 8.28
C LEU A 147 19.32 -12.08 7.87
N LYS A 148 19.55 -12.31 6.57
CA LYS A 148 20.58 -13.26 6.12
C LYS A 148 22.02 -12.83 6.47
N THR A 149 22.23 -11.54 6.73
CA THR A 149 23.54 -10.98 7.11
C THR A 149 23.82 -11.07 8.61
N TYR A 150 22.83 -11.37 9.46
CA TYR A 150 23.05 -11.53 10.90
C TYR A 150 23.53 -12.96 11.29
N GLY A 151 23.33 -13.95 10.42
CA GLY A 151 23.83 -15.32 10.64
C GLY A 151 25.35 -15.48 10.43
N ASP A 152 25.97 -14.56 9.69
CA ASP A 152 27.41 -14.60 9.40
C ASP A 152 28.29 -13.92 10.48
N LEU A 153 27.69 -13.37 11.52
CA LEU A 153 28.43 -12.70 12.61
C LEU A 153 28.66 -13.59 13.84
N THR A 154 28.30 -14.87 13.78
CA THR A 154 28.47 -15.85 14.87
C THR A 154 29.30 -17.06 14.47
N SER A 155 30.14 -16.96 13.47
CA SER A 155 31.16 -17.96 13.13
C SER A 155 32.55 -17.43 13.38
#